data_1b90ae96fff8e7dffd24a123063edaed
#
_entry.id   1b90ae96fff8e7dffd24a123063edaed
#
_cell.length_a   1.000
_cell.length_b   1.000
_cell.length_c   1.000
_cell.angle_alpha   90.00
_cell.angle_beta   90.00
_cell.angle_gamma   90.00
#
_symmetry.space_group_name_H-M   'P 1'
#
loop_
_entity.id
_entity.type
_entity.pdbx_description
1 polymer ?
#
loop_
_entity_poly.entity_id
_entity_poly.type
_entity_poly.pdbx_seq_one_letter_code
_entity_poly.pdbx_strand_id
1 'polypeptide(L)'
;PTVKDFWFDGTWDASIKQNGWWTAHVERMLKEMLPGVTINSRLRADDYGKRHFDSNGHLMGDYESAYERRLPDPVKDLHVTKWDWEACMTIPENQWGYHKDWSLSYVKNPTEVLARIVHAVSMGGNMVVNFGPQPDGDFRPEEKKIADFIGKWMKKNSECIYGCDYAGWEKQDWGYYTRKSNQVYMVVFN
;
A
#
# COMPACT_ATOMS: atom_id res chain seq x y z
N PRO A 1 -4.23 1.33 24.25
CA PRO A 1 -3.91 2.11 23.03
C PRO A 1 -4.57 1.46 21.83
N THR A 2 -5.12 2.29 20.94
CA THR A 2 -5.86 1.81 19.77
C THR A 2 -5.05 1.89 18.48
N VAL A 3 -3.85 2.52 18.51
CA VAL A 3 -2.96 2.62 17.37
C VAL A 3 -2.41 1.24 17.03
N LYS A 4 -2.57 0.83 15.77
CA LYS A 4 -2.15 -0.47 15.26
C LYS A 4 -1.00 -0.37 14.26
N ASP A 5 -0.87 0.77 13.61
CA ASP A 5 0.13 1.01 12.59
C ASP A 5 0.66 2.44 12.64
N PHE A 6 1.96 2.61 12.35
CA PHE A 6 2.60 3.89 12.09
C PHE A 6 3.14 3.91 10.67
N TRP A 7 2.57 4.78 9.87
CA TRP A 7 2.99 5.00 8.51
C TRP A 7 3.90 6.23 8.42
N PHE A 8 5.19 5.99 8.36
CA PHE A 8 6.21 7.03 8.24
C PHE A 8 6.49 7.37 6.78
N ASP A 9 7.06 8.55 6.58
CA ASP A 9 7.52 9.01 5.28
C ASP A 9 8.75 9.93 5.45
N GLY A 10 9.49 10.21 4.36
CA GLY A 10 10.56 11.20 4.37
C GLY A 10 11.98 10.67 4.48
N THR A 11 12.21 9.36 4.46
CA THR A 11 13.58 8.77 4.54
C THR A 11 14.53 9.18 3.41
N TRP A 12 14.02 9.75 2.33
CA TRP A 12 14.84 10.34 1.27
C TRP A 12 15.48 11.67 1.65
N ASP A 13 14.98 12.34 2.69
CA ASP A 13 15.52 13.62 3.14
C ASP A 13 16.92 13.46 3.73
N ALA A 14 17.82 14.37 3.37
CA ALA A 14 19.21 14.31 3.80
C ALA A 14 19.37 14.40 5.31
N SER A 15 18.53 15.18 6.00
CA SER A 15 18.56 15.32 7.45
C SER A 15 18.24 14.02 8.19
N ILE A 16 17.29 13.24 7.65
CA ILE A 16 16.95 11.93 8.20
C ILE A 16 18.07 10.92 7.92
N LYS A 17 18.61 10.90 6.71
CA LYS A 17 19.72 10.00 6.34
C LYS A 17 20.98 10.23 7.19
N GLN A 18 21.29 11.47 7.51
CA GLN A 18 22.41 11.82 8.38
C GLN A 18 22.22 11.36 9.83
N ASN A 19 20.99 11.16 10.25
CA ASN A 19 20.61 10.78 11.61
C ASN A 19 19.98 9.38 11.67
N GLY A 20 20.41 8.46 10.82
CA GLY A 20 19.83 7.12 10.69
C GLY A 20 19.74 6.33 12.01
N TRP A 21 20.71 6.50 12.91
CA TRP A 21 20.70 5.89 14.23
C TRP A 21 19.45 6.25 15.05
N TRP A 22 18.95 7.47 14.87
CA TRP A 22 17.76 7.95 15.57
C TRP A 22 16.51 7.22 15.09
N THR A 23 16.40 6.90 13.81
CA THR A 23 15.26 6.17 13.25
C THR A 23 15.17 4.76 13.81
N ALA A 24 16.29 4.07 14.02
CA ALA A 24 16.33 2.78 14.69
C ALA A 24 15.91 2.88 16.18
N HIS A 25 16.27 3.96 16.85
CA HIS A 25 15.84 4.23 18.22
C HIS A 25 14.32 4.44 18.30
N VAL A 26 13.75 5.23 17.37
CA VAL A 26 12.29 5.47 17.30
C VAL A 26 11.53 4.16 17.09
N GLU A 27 12.00 3.29 16.18
CA GLU A 27 11.37 1.99 15.96
C GLU A 27 11.33 1.16 17.24
N ARG A 28 12.45 1.02 17.94
CA ARG A 28 12.49 0.29 19.21
C ARG A 28 11.56 0.89 20.26
N MET A 29 11.62 2.21 20.45
CA MET A 29 10.76 2.91 21.41
C MET A 29 9.27 2.66 21.14
N LEU A 30 8.84 2.73 19.87
CA LEU A 30 7.44 2.47 19.50
C LEU A 30 7.04 1.02 19.77
N LYS A 31 7.90 0.06 19.46
CA LYS A 31 7.67 -1.37 19.75
C LYS A 31 7.58 -1.67 21.25
N GLU A 32 8.39 -1.00 22.06
CA GLU A 32 8.35 -1.13 23.52
C GLU A 32 7.07 -0.52 24.11
N MET A 33 6.68 0.67 23.64
CA MET A 33 5.48 1.36 24.12
C MET A 33 4.19 0.73 23.66
N LEU A 34 4.17 0.14 22.48
CA LEU A 34 2.99 -0.41 21.81
C LEU A 34 3.30 -1.81 21.24
N PRO A 35 3.39 -2.83 22.10
CA PRO A 35 3.63 -4.20 21.64
C PRO A 35 2.60 -4.64 20.59
N GLY A 36 3.08 -5.16 19.45
CA GLY A 36 2.26 -5.58 18.32
C GLY A 36 1.84 -4.46 17.36
N VAL A 37 2.38 -3.23 17.53
CA VAL A 37 2.23 -2.19 16.51
C VAL A 37 3.05 -2.53 15.26
N THR A 38 2.50 -2.26 14.08
CA THR A 38 3.23 -2.35 12.82
C THR A 38 3.84 -1.01 12.43
N ILE A 39 4.97 -1.05 11.74
CA ILE A 39 5.72 0.13 11.29
C ILE A 39 6.19 -0.15 9.86
N ASN A 40 5.91 0.75 8.94
CA ASN A 40 6.38 0.60 7.57
C ASN A 40 7.90 0.77 7.43
N SER A 41 8.45 0.29 6.32
CA SER A 41 9.88 0.36 6.02
C SER A 41 10.42 1.78 5.82
N ARG A 42 9.56 2.79 5.74
CA ARG A 42 9.96 4.18 5.47
C ARG A 42 10.49 4.95 6.68
N LEU A 43 10.40 4.41 7.89
CA LEU A 43 11.00 5.04 9.08
C LEU A 43 12.53 4.96 9.04
N ARG A 44 13.08 3.78 8.70
CA ARG A 44 14.50 3.49 8.86
C ARG A 44 15.36 4.15 7.77
N ALA A 45 16.45 4.77 8.19
CA ALA A 45 17.41 5.42 7.30
C ALA A 45 18.88 5.14 7.69
N ASP A 46 19.09 4.19 8.57
CA ASP A 46 20.41 3.80 9.10
C ASP A 46 21.22 2.89 8.16
N ASP A 47 20.71 2.62 6.99
CA ASP A 47 21.36 1.87 5.90
C ASP A 47 22.04 2.76 4.85
N TYR A 48 22.25 4.02 5.17
CA TYR A 48 22.81 5.01 4.25
C TYR A 48 21.99 5.23 2.96
N GLY A 49 20.69 5.10 3.08
CA GLY A 49 19.76 5.35 1.99
C GLY A 49 19.50 4.16 1.06
N LYS A 50 19.95 2.98 1.42
CA LYS A 50 19.43 1.74 0.85
C LYS A 50 18.05 1.49 1.46
N ARG A 51 17.09 2.09 0.88
CA ARG A 51 15.70 2.06 1.33
C ARG A 51 15.24 0.62 1.54
N HIS A 52 14.57 0.38 2.67
CA HIS A 52 13.79 -0.81 2.99
C HIS A 52 14.57 -2.01 3.51
N PHE A 53 15.82 -2.17 3.17
CA PHE A 53 16.65 -3.29 3.64
C PHE A 53 17.95 -2.79 4.27
N ASP A 54 18.37 -3.42 5.35
CA ASP A 54 19.67 -3.17 5.96
C ASP A 54 20.83 -3.75 5.12
N SER A 55 22.07 -3.55 5.57
CA SER A 55 23.26 -4.04 4.88
C SER A 55 23.33 -5.57 4.77
N ASN A 56 22.57 -6.29 5.60
CA ASN A 56 22.47 -7.75 5.61
C ASN A 56 21.26 -8.25 4.79
N GLY A 57 20.49 -7.37 4.17
CA GLY A 57 19.30 -7.69 3.39
C GLY A 57 18.05 -7.99 4.22
N HIS A 58 18.03 -7.61 5.50
CA HIS A 58 16.82 -7.72 6.32
C HIS A 58 15.92 -6.51 6.12
N LEU A 59 14.60 -6.75 6.08
CA LEU A 59 13.61 -5.69 5.99
C LEU A 59 13.71 -4.76 7.21
N MET A 60 13.70 -3.49 6.96
CA MET A 60 13.59 -2.46 8.00
C MET A 60 12.12 -2.08 8.18
N GLY A 61 11.61 -2.10 9.41
CA GLY A 61 10.18 -2.09 9.69
C GLY A 61 9.54 -3.47 9.57
N ASP A 62 8.21 -3.53 9.61
CA ASP A 62 7.46 -4.79 9.57
C ASP A 62 6.99 -5.16 8.18
N TYR A 63 6.85 -4.19 7.28
CA TYR A 63 6.43 -4.40 5.89
C TYR A 63 7.05 -3.38 4.94
N GLU A 64 7.24 -3.81 3.70
CA GLU A 64 7.77 -2.98 2.63
C GLU A 64 6.70 -2.03 2.07
N SER A 65 7.00 -0.75 1.99
CA SER A 65 6.06 0.31 1.59
C SER A 65 6.61 1.21 0.46
N ALA A 66 7.42 0.64 -0.46
CA ALA A 66 8.08 1.39 -1.53
C ALA A 66 7.23 1.64 -2.77
N TYR A 67 6.11 0.96 -2.91
CA TYR A 67 5.38 0.90 -4.17
C TYR A 67 4.36 2.03 -4.28
N GLU A 68 4.81 3.20 -4.71
CA GLU A 68 3.95 4.36 -4.93
C GLU A 68 3.47 4.42 -6.38
N ARG A 69 2.15 4.52 -6.57
CA ARG A 69 1.49 4.69 -7.87
C ARG A 69 1.76 3.56 -8.86
N ARG A 70 2.47 2.54 -8.43
CA ARG A 70 2.75 1.31 -9.16
C ARG A 70 2.53 0.10 -8.27
N LEU A 71 2.39 -1.06 -8.87
CA LEU A 71 2.52 -2.34 -8.18
C LEU A 71 3.96 -2.86 -8.34
N PRO A 72 4.42 -3.78 -7.49
CA PRO A 72 5.70 -4.46 -7.69
C PRO A 72 5.77 -5.12 -9.05
N ASP A 73 6.97 -5.13 -9.62
CA ASP A 73 7.29 -5.92 -10.80
C ASP A 73 7.77 -7.30 -10.34
N PRO A 74 7.10 -8.40 -10.69
CA PRO A 74 7.48 -9.73 -10.22
C PRO A 74 8.90 -10.16 -10.60
N VAL A 75 9.48 -9.55 -11.64
CA VAL A 75 10.84 -9.85 -12.10
C VAL A 75 11.87 -8.96 -11.42
N LYS A 76 11.59 -7.67 -11.29
CA LYS A 76 12.53 -6.68 -10.73
C LYS A 76 12.48 -6.60 -9.21
N ASP A 77 11.29 -6.77 -8.65
CA ASP A 77 11.03 -6.71 -7.21
C ASP A 77 10.87 -8.12 -6.62
N LEU A 78 11.87 -8.98 -6.81
CA LEU A 78 11.84 -10.41 -6.47
C LEU A 78 11.54 -10.72 -4.99
N HIS A 79 11.70 -9.76 -4.11
CA HIS A 79 11.43 -9.92 -2.67
C HIS A 79 9.94 -9.83 -2.31
N VAL A 80 9.09 -9.37 -3.22
CA VAL A 80 7.64 -9.19 -3.04
C VAL A 80 6.94 -10.41 -2.44
N THR A 81 7.36 -11.61 -2.81
CA THR A 81 6.78 -12.86 -2.30
C THR A 81 7.39 -13.33 -0.98
N LYS A 82 8.39 -12.63 -0.45
CA LYS A 82 9.12 -13.02 0.77
C LYS A 82 8.72 -12.18 1.99
N TRP A 83 8.20 -11.00 1.78
CA TRP A 83 7.94 -10.01 2.80
C TRP A 83 6.53 -9.47 2.66
N ASP A 84 5.92 -9.11 3.78
CA ASP A 84 4.69 -8.32 3.74
C ASP A 84 4.97 -6.98 3.07
N TRP A 85 4.06 -6.53 2.22
CA TRP A 85 4.23 -5.30 1.47
C TRP A 85 2.92 -4.56 1.22
N GLU A 86 3.06 -3.29 0.92
CA GLU A 86 1.97 -2.38 0.62
C GLU A 86 2.32 -1.53 -0.59
N ALA A 87 1.37 -1.34 -1.47
CA ALA A 87 1.39 -0.28 -2.48
C ALA A 87 0.43 0.83 -2.09
N CYS A 88 0.73 2.03 -2.53
CA CYS A 88 -0.17 3.18 -2.37
C CYS A 88 -0.40 3.89 -3.69
N MET A 89 -1.62 4.39 -3.89
CA MET A 89 -2.01 5.13 -5.08
C MET A 89 -2.92 6.31 -4.75
N THR A 90 -2.90 7.28 -5.66
CA THR A 90 -3.80 8.43 -5.67
C THR A 90 -4.93 8.23 -6.67
N ILE A 91 -6.07 8.87 -6.51
CA ILE A 91 -7.16 8.86 -7.49
C ILE A 91 -6.75 9.67 -8.73
N PRO A 92 -6.48 10.98 -8.65
CA PRO A 92 -5.80 11.68 -9.74
C PRO A 92 -4.30 11.35 -9.70
N GLU A 93 -3.70 11.12 -10.84
CA GLU A 93 -2.29 10.74 -10.91
C GLU A 93 -1.38 11.82 -10.30
N ASN A 94 -0.44 11.42 -9.45
CA ASN A 94 0.53 12.29 -8.78
C ASN A 94 -0.03 13.34 -7.81
N GLN A 95 -1.26 13.21 -7.33
CA GLN A 95 -1.86 14.18 -6.41
C GLN A 95 -2.27 13.51 -5.09
N TRP A 96 -1.45 13.68 -4.06
CA TRP A 96 -1.69 13.11 -2.72
C TRP A 96 -2.68 13.92 -1.89
N GLY A 97 -2.60 15.25 -1.97
CA GLY A 97 -3.52 16.16 -1.30
C GLY A 97 -4.64 16.64 -2.22
N TYR A 98 -5.50 17.49 -1.68
CA TYR A 98 -6.51 18.18 -2.48
C TYR A 98 -5.86 19.06 -3.57
N HIS A 99 -6.35 18.91 -4.78
CA HIS A 99 -6.01 19.78 -5.89
C HIS A 99 -7.28 20.28 -6.55
N LYS A 100 -7.38 21.60 -6.74
CA LYS A 100 -8.60 22.23 -7.27
C LYS A 100 -8.89 21.82 -8.71
N ASP A 101 -7.85 21.70 -9.51
CA ASP A 101 -7.93 21.40 -10.95
C ASP A 101 -7.34 20.01 -11.26
N TRP A 102 -8.17 19.15 -11.80
CA TRP A 102 -7.80 17.80 -12.26
C TRP A 102 -7.63 17.71 -13.79
N SER A 103 -7.82 18.82 -14.53
CA SER A 103 -7.83 18.83 -15.99
C SER A 103 -6.51 18.33 -16.62
N LEU A 104 -5.41 18.46 -15.91
CA LEU A 104 -4.09 18.02 -16.35
C LEU A 104 -3.66 16.65 -15.79
N SER A 105 -4.52 15.99 -15.05
CA SER A 105 -4.23 14.73 -14.41
C SER A 105 -5.08 13.60 -15.00
N TYR A 106 -4.45 12.44 -15.17
CA TYR A 106 -5.22 11.24 -15.38
C TYR A 106 -5.98 10.87 -14.10
N VAL A 107 -7.29 10.73 -14.21
CA VAL A 107 -8.15 10.38 -13.07
C VAL A 107 -8.64 8.94 -13.24
N LYS A 108 -8.28 8.09 -12.27
CA LYS A 108 -8.67 6.67 -12.29
C LYS A 108 -10.17 6.51 -12.14
N ASN A 109 -10.75 5.62 -12.92
CA ASN A 109 -12.15 5.26 -12.78
C ASN A 109 -12.37 4.22 -11.66
N PRO A 110 -13.62 4.01 -11.19
CA PRO A 110 -13.90 3.09 -10.08
C PRO A 110 -13.43 1.65 -10.32
N THR A 111 -13.62 1.13 -11.55
CA THR A 111 -13.21 -0.25 -11.91
C THR A 111 -11.69 -0.38 -11.90
N GLU A 112 -10.98 0.62 -12.39
CA GLU A 112 -9.51 0.63 -12.39
C GLU A 112 -8.96 0.62 -10.96
N VAL A 113 -9.53 1.43 -10.06
CA VAL A 113 -9.11 1.46 -8.65
C VAL A 113 -9.36 0.10 -8.00
N LEU A 114 -10.53 -0.48 -8.21
CA LEU A 114 -10.86 -1.82 -7.70
C LEU A 114 -9.91 -2.89 -8.27
N ALA A 115 -9.63 -2.87 -9.57
CA ALA A 115 -8.72 -3.81 -10.19
C ALA A 115 -7.31 -3.74 -9.61
N ARG A 116 -6.82 -2.54 -9.29
CA ARG A 116 -5.51 -2.36 -8.62
C ARG A 116 -5.50 -2.92 -7.20
N ILE A 117 -6.60 -2.76 -6.43
CA ILE A 117 -6.74 -3.36 -5.10
C ILE A 117 -6.66 -4.89 -5.21
N VAL A 118 -7.47 -5.47 -6.09
CA VAL A 118 -7.50 -6.93 -6.30
C VAL A 118 -6.13 -7.44 -6.77
N HIS A 119 -5.49 -6.72 -7.68
CA HIS A 119 -4.17 -7.08 -8.19
C HIS A 119 -3.11 -7.08 -7.07
N ALA A 120 -3.10 -6.07 -6.19
CA ALA A 120 -2.18 -6.06 -5.06
C ALA A 120 -2.37 -7.30 -4.17
N VAL A 121 -3.61 -7.61 -3.81
CA VAL A 121 -3.93 -8.80 -3.00
C VAL A 121 -3.56 -10.10 -3.72
N SER A 122 -3.78 -10.16 -5.04
CA SER A 122 -3.41 -11.34 -5.84
C SER A 122 -1.90 -11.60 -5.90
N MET A 123 -1.09 -10.60 -5.55
CA MET A 123 0.37 -10.68 -5.43
C MET A 123 0.83 -10.83 -3.97
N GLY A 124 -0.09 -11.05 -3.02
CA GLY A 124 0.23 -11.18 -1.59
C GLY A 124 0.48 -9.87 -0.86
N GLY A 125 0.00 -8.75 -1.39
CA GLY A 125 0.20 -7.42 -0.79
C GLY A 125 -1.05 -6.70 -0.38
N ASN A 126 -0.87 -5.50 0.13
CA ASN A 126 -1.92 -4.59 0.55
C ASN A 126 -1.95 -3.34 -0.33
N MET A 127 -3.07 -2.62 -0.32
CA MET A 127 -3.23 -1.39 -1.10
C MET A 127 -3.81 -0.26 -0.24
N VAL A 128 -3.09 0.86 -0.20
CA VAL A 128 -3.61 2.13 0.32
C VAL A 128 -4.12 2.96 -0.86
N VAL A 129 -5.38 3.38 -0.78
CA VAL A 129 -5.99 4.29 -1.75
C VAL A 129 -6.15 5.66 -1.10
N ASN A 130 -5.45 6.64 -1.65
CA ASN A 130 -5.47 8.01 -1.12
C ASN A 130 -6.58 8.83 -1.75
N PHE A 131 -7.37 9.46 -0.91
CA PHE A 131 -8.37 10.47 -1.26
C PHE A 131 -7.92 11.83 -0.74
N GLY A 132 -8.07 12.87 -1.55
CA GLY A 132 -7.64 14.23 -1.21
C GLY A 132 -8.81 15.09 -0.70
N PRO A 133 -9.03 15.21 0.63
CA PRO A 133 -10.17 15.94 1.16
C PRO A 133 -10.13 17.43 0.77
N GLN A 134 -11.29 17.98 0.46
CA GLN A 134 -11.47 19.40 0.17
C GLN A 134 -11.24 20.25 1.44
N PRO A 135 -11.08 21.60 1.31
CA PRO A 135 -10.84 22.46 2.46
C PRO A 135 -11.95 22.46 3.52
N ASP A 136 -13.17 22.06 3.16
CA ASP A 136 -14.32 21.89 4.06
C ASP A 136 -14.34 20.52 4.77
N GLY A 137 -13.35 19.65 4.47
CA GLY A 137 -13.24 18.30 5.03
C GLY A 137 -14.02 17.23 4.28
N ASP A 138 -14.73 17.59 3.24
CA ASP A 138 -15.47 16.64 2.40
C ASP A 138 -14.62 16.15 1.23
N PHE A 139 -15.09 15.12 0.51
CA PHE A 139 -14.45 14.62 -0.70
C PHE A 139 -15.14 15.12 -1.96
N ARG A 140 -14.43 15.17 -3.07
CA ARG A 140 -15.01 15.46 -4.37
C ARG A 140 -16.12 14.45 -4.72
N PRO A 141 -17.14 14.87 -5.47
CA PRO A 141 -18.19 13.95 -5.93
C PRO A 141 -17.64 12.75 -6.71
N GLU A 142 -16.57 12.93 -7.47
CA GLU A 142 -15.89 11.87 -8.23
C GLU A 142 -15.23 10.84 -7.30
N GLU A 143 -14.57 11.31 -6.25
CA GLU A 143 -13.95 10.44 -5.22
C GLU A 143 -15.01 9.68 -4.42
N LYS A 144 -16.12 10.34 -4.06
CA LYS A 144 -17.26 9.69 -3.40
C LYS A 144 -17.84 8.57 -4.26
N LYS A 145 -18.02 8.80 -5.57
CA LYS A 145 -18.47 7.74 -6.50
C LYS A 145 -17.55 6.54 -6.52
N ILE A 146 -16.23 6.76 -6.49
CA ILE A 146 -15.24 5.68 -6.43
C ILE A 146 -15.35 4.94 -5.10
N ALA A 147 -15.39 5.65 -3.98
CA ALA A 147 -15.52 5.05 -2.64
C ALA A 147 -16.83 4.24 -2.52
N ASP A 148 -17.95 4.79 -2.98
CA ASP A 148 -19.25 4.11 -2.98
C ASP A 148 -19.26 2.85 -3.83
N PHE A 149 -18.65 2.91 -5.01
CA PHE A 149 -18.53 1.76 -5.90
C PHE A 149 -17.74 0.64 -5.23
N ILE A 150 -16.55 0.96 -4.71
CA ILE A 150 -15.69 0.00 -4.01
C ILE A 150 -16.41 -0.54 -2.77
N GLY A 151 -17.04 0.32 -1.97
CA GLY A 151 -17.78 -0.07 -0.78
C GLY A 151 -18.93 -1.03 -1.07
N LYS A 152 -19.70 -0.80 -2.14
CA LYS A 152 -20.76 -1.70 -2.59
C LYS A 152 -20.23 -3.05 -3.04
N TRP A 153 -19.13 -3.06 -3.77
CA TRP A 153 -18.46 -4.27 -4.21
C TRP A 153 -17.90 -5.06 -3.01
N MET A 154 -17.20 -4.40 -2.11
CA MET A 154 -16.62 -5.00 -0.91
C MET A 154 -17.66 -5.62 0.02
N LYS A 155 -18.86 -5.01 0.16
CA LYS A 155 -19.95 -5.59 0.95
C LYS A 155 -20.37 -7.00 0.48
N LYS A 156 -20.15 -7.31 -0.79
CA LYS A 156 -20.52 -8.60 -1.39
C LYS A 156 -19.35 -9.56 -1.55
N ASN A 157 -18.13 -9.02 -1.70
CA ASN A 157 -16.98 -9.79 -2.18
C ASN A 157 -15.76 -9.68 -1.26
N SER A 158 -15.88 -9.10 -0.06
CA SER A 158 -14.72 -8.86 0.82
C SER A 158 -13.97 -10.13 1.22
N GLU A 159 -14.61 -11.30 1.13
CA GLU A 159 -13.99 -12.58 1.43
C GLU A 159 -12.84 -12.94 0.50
N CYS A 160 -12.87 -12.45 -0.75
CA CYS A 160 -11.77 -12.65 -1.70
C CYS A 160 -10.64 -11.61 -1.57
N ILE A 161 -10.75 -10.69 -0.61
CA ILE A 161 -9.77 -9.64 -0.32
C ILE A 161 -9.18 -9.80 1.08
N TYR A 162 -10.02 -9.72 2.13
CA TYR A 162 -9.53 -9.71 3.50
C TYR A 162 -8.99 -11.06 3.97
N GLY A 163 -7.70 -11.06 4.36
CA GLY A 163 -6.98 -12.25 4.78
C GLY A 163 -6.66 -13.19 3.62
N CYS A 164 -6.71 -12.69 2.39
CA CYS A 164 -6.23 -13.40 1.22
C CYS A 164 -4.75 -13.10 0.94
N ASP A 165 -4.14 -13.99 0.19
CA ASP A 165 -2.74 -14.00 -0.18
C ASP A 165 -2.59 -14.43 -1.64
N TYR A 166 -1.35 -14.47 -2.11
CA TYR A 166 -0.98 -14.98 -3.44
C TYR A 166 -1.45 -16.43 -3.61
N ALA A 167 -2.16 -16.67 -4.70
CA ALA A 167 -2.72 -17.99 -4.99
C ALA A 167 -1.72 -18.97 -5.63
N GLY A 168 -0.52 -18.53 -5.98
CA GLY A 168 0.46 -19.32 -6.71
C GLY A 168 0.26 -19.28 -8.23
N TRP A 169 -0.66 -18.48 -8.73
CA TRP A 169 -1.00 -18.36 -10.15
C TRP A 169 -0.87 -16.92 -10.63
N GLU A 170 -0.45 -16.78 -11.87
CA GLU A 170 -0.31 -15.49 -12.50
C GLU A 170 -1.67 -14.87 -12.86
N LYS A 171 -1.67 -13.56 -12.98
CA LYS A 171 -2.78 -12.77 -13.51
C LYS A 171 -3.18 -13.27 -14.91
N GLN A 172 -4.48 -13.29 -15.18
CA GLN A 172 -5.04 -13.59 -16.48
C GLN A 172 -5.57 -12.33 -17.17
N ASP A 173 -5.84 -12.41 -18.48
CA ASP A 173 -6.41 -11.27 -19.22
C ASP A 173 -7.79 -10.86 -18.71
N TRP A 174 -8.55 -11.79 -18.17
CA TRP A 174 -9.88 -11.55 -17.60
C TRP A 174 -9.89 -11.19 -16.12
N GLY A 175 -8.74 -11.27 -15.38
CA GLY A 175 -8.71 -10.94 -13.95
C GLY A 175 -7.61 -11.61 -13.14
N TYR A 176 -7.93 -11.88 -11.87
CA TYR A 176 -6.94 -12.23 -10.86
C TYR A 176 -7.39 -13.40 -9.99
N TYR A 177 -6.43 -14.08 -9.39
CA TYR A 177 -6.64 -15.09 -8.37
C TYR A 177 -6.19 -14.60 -7.00
N THR A 178 -7.00 -14.84 -5.98
CA THR A 178 -6.60 -14.67 -4.57
C THR A 178 -6.87 -15.97 -3.81
N ARG A 179 -6.16 -16.20 -2.72
CA ARG A 179 -6.30 -17.42 -1.92
C ARG A 179 -6.47 -17.12 -0.44
N LYS A 180 -7.40 -17.82 0.19
CA LYS A 180 -7.57 -17.82 1.63
C LYS A 180 -7.67 -19.26 2.12
N SER A 181 -6.67 -19.70 2.89
CA SER A 181 -6.55 -21.09 3.32
C SER A 181 -6.62 -22.05 2.12
N ASN A 182 -7.64 -22.91 2.06
CA ASN A 182 -7.84 -23.89 0.99
C ASN A 182 -8.78 -23.39 -0.13
N GLN A 183 -9.23 -22.15 -0.08
CA GLN A 183 -10.12 -21.55 -1.07
C GLN A 183 -9.36 -20.63 -2.00
N VAL A 184 -9.63 -20.76 -3.30
CA VAL A 184 -9.13 -19.86 -4.34
C VAL A 184 -10.32 -19.11 -4.93
N TYR A 185 -10.19 -17.81 -5.02
CA TYR A 185 -11.19 -16.93 -5.62
C TYR A 185 -10.71 -16.47 -7.00
N MET A 186 -11.62 -16.45 -7.95
CA MET A 186 -11.42 -15.84 -9.26
C MET A 186 -12.18 -14.52 -9.30
N VAL A 187 -11.46 -13.42 -9.42
CA VAL A 187 -12.06 -12.09 -9.55
C VAL A 187 -11.98 -11.65 -10.99
N VAL A 188 -13.13 -11.66 -11.66
CA VAL A 188 -13.24 -11.42 -13.10
C VAL A 188 -13.56 -9.94 -13.35
N PHE A 189 -12.83 -9.33 -14.26
CA PHE A 189 -13.06 -7.98 -14.80
C PHE A 189 -13.39 -8.10 -16.30
N ASN A 190 -14.52 -7.55 -16.70
CA ASN A 190 -14.97 -7.48 -18.09
C ASN A 190 -14.61 -6.15 -18.71
#